data_44277f8d2627c55029e9ed5b6e4d8417
#
_entry.id   44277f8d2627c55029e9ed5b6e4d8417
#
_cell.length_a   1.000
_cell.length_b   1.000
_cell.length_c   1.000
_cell.angle_alpha   90.00
_cell.angle_beta   90.00
_cell.angle_gamma   90.00
#
_symmetry.space_group_name_H-M   'P 1'
#
loop_
_entity.id
_entity.type
_entity.pdbx_description
1 polymer ?
#
loop_
_entity_poly.entity_id
_entity_poly.type
_entity_poly.pdbx_seq_one_letter_code
_entity_poly.pdbx_strand_id
1 'polypeptide(L)'
;MIADDTGEYTALWRPYHYIGLELAQSIYSIALNKQATGFTKSYKADVAAVAKVNLYPGDILDGEGGYKVKGKLVNSSISYKKNILPLGLSDNIKVIKPIAKNSFISFDNVENNLDREIIKAREYQFQLLEK
;
A
#
# COMPACT_ATOMS: atom_id res chain seq x y z
N MET A 1 -12.69 -20.89 9.94
CA MET A 1 -12.80 -19.51 9.44
C MET A 1 -14.10 -18.95 10.02
N ILE A 2 -14.03 -17.83 10.69
CA ILE A 2 -15.18 -17.17 11.32
C ILE A 2 -15.45 -15.92 10.49
N ALA A 3 -16.66 -15.79 9.96
CA ALA A 3 -17.12 -14.59 9.28
C ALA A 3 -18.09 -13.82 10.19
N ASP A 4 -18.16 -12.51 10.01
CA ASP A 4 -19.18 -11.68 10.65
C ASP A 4 -20.56 -11.91 10.02
N ASP A 5 -21.59 -11.36 10.60
CA ASP A 5 -22.97 -11.55 10.14
C ASP A 5 -23.24 -10.93 8.76
N THR A 6 -22.41 -9.98 8.33
CA THR A 6 -22.51 -9.36 6.99
C THR A 6 -21.78 -10.14 5.90
N GLY A 7 -20.86 -11.02 6.28
CA GLY A 7 -19.95 -11.71 5.35
C GLY A 7 -18.88 -10.82 4.71
N GLU A 8 -18.75 -9.57 5.16
CA GLU A 8 -17.76 -8.63 4.64
C GLU A 8 -16.38 -8.81 5.28
N TYR A 9 -16.36 -9.34 6.51
CA TYR A 9 -15.14 -9.56 7.27
C TYR A 9 -14.99 -11.01 7.67
N THR A 10 -13.75 -11.50 7.70
CA THR A 10 -13.44 -12.85 8.16
C THR A 10 -12.18 -12.84 9.01
N ALA A 11 -12.12 -13.74 9.98
CA ALA A 11 -10.95 -13.99 10.78
C ALA A 11 -10.49 -15.44 10.60
N LEU A 12 -9.21 -15.62 10.41
CA LEU A 12 -8.56 -16.92 10.40
C LEU A 12 -7.52 -16.94 11.53
N TRP A 13 -7.72 -17.88 12.47
CA TRP A 13 -6.70 -18.14 13.48
C TRP A 13 -5.96 -19.43 13.15
N ARG A 14 -4.62 -19.33 13.09
CA ARG A 14 -3.72 -20.45 12.85
C ARG A 14 -2.77 -20.56 14.04
N PRO A 15 -2.85 -21.62 14.85
CA PRO A 15 -2.12 -21.73 16.11
C PRO A 15 -0.62 -21.99 15.95
N TYR A 16 -0.14 -22.12 14.73
CA TYR A 16 1.27 -22.41 14.43
C TYR A 16 1.69 -21.73 13.12
N HIS A 17 2.98 -21.50 13.00
CA HIS A 17 3.61 -20.99 11.79
C HIS A 17 4.89 -21.78 11.51
N TYR A 18 4.87 -22.63 10.50
CA TYR A 18 5.99 -23.46 10.10
C TYR A 18 6.68 -22.89 8.84
N ILE A 19 7.43 -21.82 9.02
CA ILE A 19 8.10 -21.11 7.92
C ILE A 19 8.90 -22.06 7.03
N GLY A 20 9.71 -22.96 7.61
CA GLY A 20 10.54 -23.90 6.86
C GLY A 20 9.74 -24.94 6.05
N LEU A 21 8.55 -25.33 6.51
CA LEU A 21 7.67 -26.26 5.77
C LEU A 21 6.85 -25.53 4.70
N GLU A 22 6.48 -24.30 4.95
CA GLU A 22 5.63 -23.53 4.05
C GLU A 22 6.37 -22.94 2.86
N LEU A 23 7.65 -22.59 3.00
CA LEU A 23 8.50 -22.13 1.90
C LEU A 23 8.61 -23.15 0.75
N ALA A 24 8.67 -24.45 1.06
CA ALA A 24 8.73 -25.50 0.06
C ALA A 24 7.47 -25.57 -0.81
N GLN A 25 6.32 -25.11 -0.32
CA GLN A 25 5.06 -25.14 -1.05
C GLN A 25 5.11 -24.31 -2.33
N SER A 26 5.74 -23.13 -2.31
CA SER A 26 5.93 -22.30 -3.50
C SER A 26 6.83 -22.98 -4.53
N ILE A 27 7.91 -23.64 -4.07
CA ILE A 27 8.83 -24.38 -4.93
C ILE A 27 8.12 -25.57 -5.59
N TYR A 28 7.36 -26.33 -4.82
CA TYR A 28 6.60 -27.48 -5.35
C TYR A 28 5.51 -27.04 -6.32
N SER A 29 4.81 -25.95 -6.05
CA SER A 29 3.79 -25.41 -6.97
C SER A 29 4.40 -25.09 -8.33
N ILE A 30 5.57 -24.45 -8.37
CA ILE A 30 6.25 -24.10 -9.63
C ILE A 30 6.85 -25.35 -10.28
N ALA A 31 7.59 -26.19 -9.53
CA ALA A 31 8.34 -27.30 -10.07
C ALA A 31 7.43 -28.43 -10.59
N LEU A 32 6.42 -28.79 -9.83
CA LEU A 32 5.53 -29.92 -10.13
C LEU A 32 4.29 -29.50 -10.92
N ASN A 33 3.61 -28.45 -10.49
CA ASN A 33 2.34 -28.04 -11.07
C ASN A 33 2.49 -26.98 -12.17
N LYS A 34 3.67 -26.40 -12.36
CA LYS A 34 3.95 -25.29 -13.30
C LYS A 34 3.04 -24.08 -13.05
N GLN A 35 2.66 -23.86 -11.81
CA GLN A 35 1.78 -22.78 -11.39
C GLN A 35 2.52 -21.80 -10.48
N ALA A 36 2.34 -20.50 -10.76
CA ALA A 36 2.76 -19.45 -9.84
C ALA A 36 1.93 -19.52 -8.56
N THR A 37 2.56 -19.28 -7.40
CA THR A 37 1.88 -19.29 -6.09
C THR A 37 0.97 -18.07 -5.87
N GLY A 38 1.12 -17.07 -6.70
CA GLY A 38 0.26 -15.88 -6.74
C GLY A 38 0.80 -14.87 -7.72
N PHE A 39 -0.09 -14.19 -8.39
CA PHE A 39 0.24 -13.02 -9.21
C PHE A 39 -0.94 -12.06 -9.24
N THR A 40 -0.65 -10.78 -9.36
CA THR A 40 -1.67 -9.74 -9.44
C THR A 40 -2.40 -9.81 -10.78
N LYS A 41 -3.71 -10.00 -10.74
CA LYS A 41 -4.58 -10.00 -11.94
C LYS A 41 -5.21 -8.65 -12.20
N SER A 42 -5.37 -7.83 -11.19
CA SER A 42 -6.00 -6.52 -11.30
C SER A 42 -5.56 -5.63 -10.15
N TYR A 43 -5.54 -4.32 -10.39
CA TYR A 43 -5.22 -3.30 -9.40
C TYR A 43 -6.51 -2.73 -8.81
N LYS A 44 -7.01 -3.33 -7.73
CA LYS A 44 -8.29 -2.96 -7.09
C LYS A 44 -8.13 -2.02 -5.90
N ALA A 45 -7.04 -2.16 -5.17
CA ALA A 45 -6.80 -1.45 -3.93
C ALA A 45 -5.38 -0.88 -3.87
N ASP A 46 -5.23 0.16 -3.07
CA ASP A 46 -3.97 0.84 -2.80
C ASP A 46 -3.83 1.07 -1.30
N VAL A 47 -2.61 1.11 -0.80
CA VAL A 47 -2.32 1.48 0.59
C VAL A 47 -1.91 2.94 0.62
N ALA A 48 -2.86 3.79 0.93
CA ALA A 48 -2.71 5.24 1.00
C ALA A 48 -1.99 5.68 2.27
N ALA A 49 -1.11 6.67 2.18
CA ALA A 49 -0.51 7.33 3.33
C ALA A 49 -1.52 8.27 4.00
N VAL A 50 -1.63 8.16 5.32
CA VAL A 50 -2.50 8.99 6.16
C VAL A 50 -1.68 9.58 7.32
N ALA A 51 -1.85 10.86 7.58
CA ALA A 51 -1.17 11.54 8.68
C ALA A 51 -1.69 11.06 10.05
N LYS A 52 -0.81 10.60 10.94
CA LYS A 52 -1.12 10.26 12.34
C LYS A 52 -1.24 11.48 13.23
N VAL A 53 -0.57 12.56 12.86
CA VAL A 53 -0.49 13.84 13.56
C VAL A 53 -0.73 14.99 12.58
N ASN A 54 -0.88 16.21 13.07
CA ASN A 54 -0.81 17.39 12.19
C ASN A 54 0.62 17.53 11.66
N LEU A 55 0.77 17.70 10.35
CA LEU A 55 2.05 17.87 9.68
C LEU A 55 2.14 19.27 9.09
N TYR A 56 3.33 19.85 9.14
CA TYR A 56 3.60 21.20 8.70
C TYR A 56 4.71 21.24 7.65
N PRO A 57 4.77 22.29 6.83
CA PRO A 57 5.87 22.48 5.90
C PRO A 57 7.22 22.37 6.59
N GLY A 58 8.11 21.55 6.04
CA GLY A 58 9.42 21.24 6.63
C GLY A 58 9.48 19.92 7.41
N ASP A 59 8.34 19.35 7.81
CA ASP A 59 8.32 18.01 8.39
C ASP A 59 8.83 16.98 7.39
N ILE A 60 9.56 15.98 7.89
CA ILE A 60 9.97 14.80 7.11
C ILE A 60 9.07 13.64 7.49
N LEU A 61 8.47 13.01 6.49
CA LEU A 61 7.69 11.78 6.67
C LEU A 61 8.63 10.62 7.02
N ASP A 62 8.16 9.74 7.89
CA ASP A 62 8.93 8.64 8.49
C ASP A 62 8.51 7.25 7.99
N GLY A 63 7.73 7.19 6.91
CA GLY A 63 7.39 5.97 6.22
C GLY A 63 6.54 4.98 7.01
N GLU A 64 6.61 3.72 6.59
CA GLU A 64 5.92 2.61 7.22
C GLU A 64 6.50 2.32 8.61
N GLY A 65 5.62 2.14 9.60
CA GLY A 65 6.01 1.89 10.99
C GLY A 65 6.40 3.13 11.79
N GLY A 66 6.49 4.30 11.14
CA GLY A 66 6.82 5.56 11.78
C GLY A 66 5.72 6.15 12.66
N TYR A 67 6.00 7.30 13.27
CA TYR A 67 5.06 8.01 14.16
C TYR A 67 4.16 8.99 13.42
N LYS A 68 4.57 9.46 12.25
CA LYS A 68 3.88 10.51 11.47
C LYS A 68 2.89 9.96 10.48
N VAL A 69 3.15 8.75 9.93
CA VAL A 69 2.38 8.16 8.83
C VAL A 69 1.82 6.80 9.20
N LYS A 70 0.63 6.49 8.69
CA LYS A 70 0.02 5.15 8.72
C LYS A 70 -0.58 4.82 7.35
N GLY A 71 -0.71 3.54 7.05
CA GLY A 71 -1.41 3.06 5.86
C GLY A 71 -2.90 2.97 6.08
N LYS A 72 -3.66 3.24 5.02
CA LYS A 72 -5.09 2.95 4.94
C LYS A 72 -5.41 2.35 3.57
N LEU A 73 -6.09 1.21 3.57
CA LEU A 73 -6.56 0.59 2.34
C LEU A 73 -7.64 1.46 1.70
N VAL A 74 -7.50 1.74 0.42
CA VAL A 74 -8.45 2.52 -0.37
C VAL A 74 -8.63 1.87 -1.74
N ASN A 75 -9.76 2.15 -2.38
CA ASN A 75 -9.94 1.75 -3.78
C ASN A 75 -8.91 2.47 -4.66
N SER A 76 -8.28 1.73 -5.59
CA SER A 76 -7.23 2.25 -6.47
C SER A 76 -7.68 3.45 -7.31
N SER A 77 -8.93 3.44 -7.79
CA SER A 77 -9.47 4.58 -8.56
C SER A 77 -9.64 5.84 -7.71
N ILE A 78 -9.94 5.70 -6.41
CA ILE A 78 -10.00 6.82 -5.47
C ILE A 78 -8.61 7.36 -5.20
N SER A 79 -7.63 6.45 -4.97
CA SER A 79 -6.23 6.82 -4.78
C SER A 79 -5.71 7.64 -5.96
N TYR A 80 -5.96 7.17 -7.17
CA TYR A 80 -5.58 7.87 -8.40
C TYR A 80 -6.23 9.25 -8.54
N LYS A 81 -7.57 9.31 -8.50
CA LYS A 81 -8.33 10.55 -8.68
C LYS A 81 -7.95 11.64 -7.67
N LYS A 82 -7.57 11.25 -6.47
CA LYS A 82 -7.17 12.17 -5.39
C LYS A 82 -5.65 12.36 -5.29
N ASN A 83 -4.88 11.84 -6.23
CA ASN A 83 -3.41 11.94 -6.27
C ASN A 83 -2.77 11.56 -4.93
N ILE A 84 -3.28 10.48 -4.29
CA ILE A 84 -2.83 10.10 -2.95
C ILE A 84 -1.43 9.47 -3.01
N LEU A 85 -0.57 9.87 -2.07
CA LEU A 85 0.74 9.28 -1.87
C LEU A 85 0.59 7.85 -1.32
N PRO A 86 1.16 6.83 -1.96
CA PRO A 86 1.22 5.48 -1.39
C PRO A 86 2.08 5.44 -0.13
N LEU A 87 1.71 4.61 0.84
CA LEU A 87 2.49 4.42 2.07
C LEU A 87 3.95 4.05 1.78
N GLY A 88 4.18 3.12 0.84
CA GLY A 88 5.53 2.68 0.47
C GLY A 88 6.42 3.76 -0.16
N LEU A 89 5.83 4.91 -0.54
CA LEU A 89 6.59 6.06 -1.07
C LEU A 89 6.67 7.22 -0.06
N SER A 90 6.27 7.00 1.18
CA SER A 90 6.19 8.07 2.20
C SER A 90 7.41 8.14 3.12
N ASP A 91 8.51 7.46 2.78
CA ASP A 91 9.73 7.51 3.58
C ASP A 91 10.65 8.64 3.13
N ASN A 92 11.19 9.38 4.10
CA ASN A 92 12.16 10.46 3.90
C ASN A 92 11.72 11.54 2.89
N ILE A 93 10.43 11.85 2.85
CA ILE A 93 9.86 12.89 1.99
C ILE A 93 9.47 14.10 2.84
N LYS A 94 9.82 15.30 2.35
CA LYS A 94 9.51 16.55 3.01
C LYS A 94 8.11 17.06 2.67
N VAL A 95 7.39 17.44 3.70
CA VAL A 95 6.08 18.10 3.60
C VAL A 95 6.27 19.55 3.14
N ILE A 96 5.48 20.00 2.16
CA ILE A 96 5.49 21.37 1.62
C ILE A 96 4.19 22.13 1.88
N LYS A 97 3.10 21.43 2.22
CA LYS A 97 1.81 22.03 2.59
C LYS A 97 1.27 21.42 3.88
N PRO A 98 0.54 22.18 4.72
CA PRO A 98 -0.02 21.64 5.95
C PRO A 98 -0.97 20.45 5.69
N ILE A 99 -0.92 19.43 6.55
CA ILE A 99 -1.76 18.24 6.47
C ILE A 99 -2.37 17.98 7.85
N ALA A 100 -3.68 17.95 7.93
CA ALA A 100 -4.38 17.69 9.19
C ALA A 100 -4.26 16.21 9.59
N LYS A 101 -4.24 15.94 10.89
CA LYS A 101 -4.32 14.59 11.45
C LYS A 101 -5.50 13.81 10.84
N ASN A 102 -5.28 12.54 10.53
CA ASN A 102 -6.21 11.61 9.90
C ASN A 102 -6.60 11.94 8.44
N SER A 103 -5.97 12.93 7.81
CA SER A 103 -6.13 13.22 6.39
C SER A 103 -5.19 12.37 5.54
N PHE A 104 -5.61 12.07 4.31
CA PHE A 104 -4.72 11.49 3.31
C PHE A 104 -3.61 12.47 2.95
N ILE A 105 -2.43 11.93 2.72
CA ILE A 105 -1.29 12.67 2.17
C ILE A 105 -1.34 12.50 0.64
N SER A 106 -1.32 13.61 -0.11
CA SER A 106 -1.24 13.59 -1.56
C SER A 106 0.16 13.97 -2.04
N PHE A 107 0.48 13.64 -3.29
CA PHE A 107 1.71 14.12 -3.92
C PHE A 107 1.82 15.66 -3.94
N ASP A 108 0.67 16.38 -3.92
CA ASP A 108 0.64 17.85 -3.88
C ASP A 108 1.04 18.43 -2.52
N ASN A 109 1.13 17.60 -1.48
CA ASN A 109 1.50 18.01 -0.12
C ASN A 109 2.99 17.84 0.17
N VAL A 110 3.74 17.16 -0.70
CA VAL A 110 5.12 16.76 -0.46
C VAL A 110 6.06 17.18 -1.59
N GLU A 111 7.35 17.25 -1.31
CA GLU A 111 8.36 17.49 -2.34
C GLU A 111 8.39 16.35 -3.36
N ASN A 112 8.47 16.70 -4.64
CA ASN A 112 8.57 15.73 -5.73
C ASN A 112 10.04 15.36 -5.99
N ASN A 113 10.67 14.65 -5.05
CA ASN A 113 12.04 14.15 -5.15
C ASN A 113 12.08 12.61 -5.33
N LEU A 114 10.95 12.00 -5.67
CA LEU A 114 10.86 10.57 -5.88
C LEU A 114 11.59 10.14 -7.17
N ASP A 115 12.10 8.91 -7.15
CA ASP A 115 12.71 8.30 -8.32
C ASP A 115 11.74 8.29 -9.51
N ARG A 116 12.23 8.77 -10.65
CA ARG A 116 11.45 8.86 -11.89
C ARG A 116 10.92 7.51 -12.36
N GLU A 117 11.68 6.44 -12.18
CA GLU A 117 11.25 5.10 -12.60
C GLU A 117 10.12 4.56 -11.73
N ILE A 118 10.14 4.87 -10.44
CA ILE A 118 9.04 4.53 -9.52
C ILE A 118 7.76 5.28 -9.93
N ILE A 119 7.87 6.56 -10.25
CA ILE A 119 6.71 7.34 -10.70
C ILE A 119 6.15 6.82 -12.03
N LYS A 120 7.00 6.51 -13.01
CA LYS A 120 6.57 5.89 -14.29
C LYS A 120 5.90 4.53 -14.09
N ALA A 121 6.45 3.68 -13.21
CA ALA A 121 5.83 2.39 -12.88
C ALA A 121 4.45 2.58 -12.27
N ARG A 122 4.30 3.59 -11.41
CA ARG A 122 3.01 3.97 -10.82
C ARG A 122 2.01 4.46 -11.85
N GLU A 123 2.42 5.33 -12.75
CA GLU A 123 1.59 5.82 -13.86
C GLU A 123 1.14 4.67 -14.77
N TYR A 124 2.05 3.78 -15.13
CA TYR A 124 1.72 2.58 -15.90
C TYR A 124 0.72 1.68 -15.17
N GLN A 125 0.87 1.50 -13.86
CA GLN A 125 -0.07 0.74 -13.04
C GLN A 125 -1.49 1.32 -13.11
N PHE A 126 -1.63 2.65 -13.14
CA PHE A 126 -2.94 3.29 -13.29
C PHE A 126 -3.53 3.16 -14.69
N GLN A 127 -2.73 3.16 -15.74
CA GLN A 127 -3.20 2.91 -17.11
C GLN A 127 -3.83 1.52 -17.26
N LEU A 128 -3.44 0.56 -16.40
CA LEU A 128 -4.04 -0.78 -16.37
C LEU A 128 -5.43 -0.80 -15.70
N LEU A 129 -5.82 0.26 -14.98
CA LEU A 129 -7.16 0.38 -14.39
C LEU A 129 -8.23 0.77 -15.41
N GLU A 130 -7.83 1.40 -16.50
CA GLU A 130 -8.75 1.94 -17.52
C GLU A 130 -9.11 0.90 -18.59
N LYS A 131 -8.54 -0.30 -18.50
CA LYS A 131 -8.83 -1.46 -19.35
C LYS A 131 -9.68 -2.50 -18.64
#